data_10401c16f7dcd37b38ff2adabc2e4bf1
#
_entry.id   10401c16f7dcd37b38ff2adabc2e4bf1
#
_cell.length_a   1.000
_cell.length_b   1.000
_cell.length_c   1.000
_cell.angle_alpha   90.00
_cell.angle_beta   90.00
_cell.angle_gamma   90.00
#
_symmetry.space_group_name_H-M   'P 1'
#
loop_
_entity.id
_entity.type
_entity.pdbx_description
1 polymer ?
#
loop_
_entity_poly.entity_id
_entity_poly.type
_entity_poly.pdbx_seq_one_letter_code
_entity_poly.pdbx_strand_id
1 'polypeptide(L)'
;MTIDVVNSENKKVGSVDLKDELFGKRVKSDLIWEAVVHEQAEKRRGTQAAKNRSAVAGSGKKLWKQKGTGRARVSDLRNPLWRKGGIVFAPQPRDYGFALPRKVRKGALREALAFQAQAGALTVVDALAA
;
A
#
# COMPACT_ATOMS: atom_id res chain seq x y z
N MET A 1 31.07 -10.09 -9.17
CA MET A 1 30.52 -9.16 -10.18
C MET A 1 31.21 -7.83 -10.05
N THR A 2 31.83 -7.30 -11.14
CA THR A 2 32.59 -6.04 -11.10
C THR A 2 31.79 -4.93 -11.76
N ILE A 3 31.71 -3.75 -11.12
CA ILE A 3 31.06 -2.54 -11.65
C ILE A 3 32.10 -1.43 -11.78
N ASP A 4 32.02 -0.68 -12.88
CA ASP A 4 32.88 0.47 -13.11
C ASP A 4 32.48 1.65 -12.24
N VAL A 5 33.49 2.34 -11.68
CA VAL A 5 33.32 3.59 -10.94
C VAL A 5 33.55 4.75 -11.90
N VAL A 6 32.62 5.67 -11.96
CA VAL A 6 32.67 6.84 -12.83
C VAL A 6 32.79 8.14 -12.01
N ASN A 7 33.37 9.16 -12.59
CA ASN A 7 33.41 10.51 -12.00
C ASN A 7 32.17 11.34 -12.41
N SER A 8 32.08 12.58 -11.97
CA SER A 8 31.02 13.53 -12.33
C SER A 8 30.91 13.81 -13.83
N GLU A 9 31.99 13.57 -14.61
CA GLU A 9 32.04 13.71 -16.07
C GLU A 9 31.71 12.41 -16.81
N ASN A 10 31.22 11.36 -16.09
CA ASN A 10 30.95 10.02 -16.61
C ASN A 10 32.17 9.29 -17.21
N LYS A 11 33.39 9.65 -16.74
CA LYS A 11 34.63 8.94 -17.13
C LYS A 11 34.93 7.87 -16.09
N LYS A 12 35.38 6.69 -16.56
CA LYS A 12 35.79 5.58 -15.70
C LYS A 12 37.06 5.99 -14.90
N VAL A 13 36.98 5.91 -13.58
CA VAL A 13 38.08 6.20 -12.64
C VAL A 13 38.63 4.90 -12.05
N GLY A 14 37.79 3.89 -11.87
CA GLY A 14 38.16 2.62 -11.26
C GLY A 14 37.09 1.53 -11.43
N SER A 15 37.24 0.47 -10.66
CA SER A 15 36.23 -0.60 -10.59
C SER A 15 36.09 -1.10 -9.16
N VAL A 16 34.88 -1.54 -8.78
CA VAL A 16 34.56 -2.13 -7.49
C VAL A 16 33.99 -3.52 -7.68
N ASP A 17 34.53 -4.48 -6.93
CA ASP A 17 34.03 -5.84 -6.91
C ASP A 17 32.89 -5.99 -5.89
N LEU A 18 31.70 -6.30 -6.42
CA LEU A 18 30.54 -6.61 -5.59
C LEU A 18 30.60 -8.07 -5.12
N LYS A 19 30.30 -8.30 -3.84
CA LYS A 19 30.31 -9.65 -3.25
C LYS A 19 29.21 -10.50 -3.87
N ASP A 20 29.57 -11.63 -4.45
CA ASP A 20 28.64 -12.58 -5.09
C ASP A 20 27.61 -13.16 -4.11
N GLU A 21 27.94 -13.20 -2.82
CA GLU A 21 26.98 -13.59 -1.77
C GLU A 21 25.72 -12.72 -1.72
N LEU A 22 25.83 -11.44 -2.10
CA LEU A 22 24.75 -10.46 -2.08
C LEU A 22 24.16 -10.22 -3.48
N PHE A 23 24.99 -10.17 -4.50
CA PHE A 23 24.62 -9.73 -5.84
C PHE A 23 24.56 -10.84 -6.87
N GLY A 24 25.21 -11.98 -6.60
CA GLY A 24 25.28 -13.13 -7.52
C GLY A 24 24.10 -14.11 -7.41
N LYS A 25 23.22 -13.96 -6.40
CA LYS A 25 22.09 -14.85 -6.18
C LYS A 25 20.87 -14.48 -7.03
N ARG A 26 19.97 -15.47 -7.23
CA ARG A 26 18.67 -15.20 -7.82
C ARG A 26 17.88 -14.21 -6.93
N VAL A 27 17.46 -13.13 -7.53
CA VAL A 27 16.67 -12.08 -6.85
C VAL A 27 15.30 -12.62 -6.41
N LYS A 28 14.93 -12.34 -5.18
CA LYS A 28 13.62 -12.67 -4.60
C LYS A 28 12.68 -11.48 -4.77
N SER A 29 11.97 -11.46 -5.90
CA SER A 29 11.01 -10.40 -6.24
C SER A 29 9.89 -10.21 -5.20
N ASP A 30 9.51 -11.29 -4.51
CA ASP A 30 8.44 -11.27 -3.51
C ASP A 30 8.75 -10.34 -2.34
N LEU A 31 10.01 -10.30 -1.89
CA LEU A 31 10.45 -9.38 -0.83
C LEU A 31 10.37 -7.91 -1.28
N ILE A 32 10.75 -7.64 -2.53
CA ILE A 32 10.67 -6.29 -3.10
C ILE A 32 9.21 -5.87 -3.20
N TRP A 33 8.36 -6.76 -3.71
CA TRP A 33 6.93 -6.51 -3.84
C TRP A 33 6.27 -6.20 -2.48
N GLU A 34 6.57 -7.00 -1.45
CA GLU A 34 6.04 -6.78 -0.10
C GLU A 34 6.45 -5.42 0.47
N ALA A 35 7.71 -5.01 0.25
CA ALA A 35 8.20 -3.70 0.68
C ALA A 35 7.48 -2.54 -0.05
N VAL A 36 7.22 -2.68 -1.35
CA VAL A 36 6.49 -1.68 -2.14
C VAL A 36 5.03 -1.58 -1.68
N VAL A 37 4.37 -2.72 -1.45
CA VAL A 37 2.99 -2.75 -0.93
C VAL A 37 2.92 -2.08 0.44
N HIS A 38 3.88 -2.37 1.32
CA HIS A 38 3.98 -1.73 2.64
C HIS A 38 4.09 -0.21 2.52
N GLU A 39 4.99 0.30 1.67
CA GLU A 39 5.17 1.74 1.47
C GLU A 39 3.91 2.41 0.90
N GLN A 40 3.25 1.77 -0.07
CA GLN A 40 2.00 2.27 -0.62
C GLN A 40 0.86 2.27 0.41
N ALA A 41 0.82 1.25 1.27
CA ALA A 41 -0.17 1.17 2.34
C ALA A 41 0.05 2.25 3.40
N GLU A 42 1.30 2.53 3.79
CA GLU A 42 1.63 3.61 4.74
C GLU A 42 1.30 5.01 4.18
N LYS A 43 1.47 5.23 2.87
CA LYS A 43 1.13 6.50 2.22
C LYS A 43 -0.37 6.73 2.08
N ARG A 44 -1.19 5.70 2.23
CA ARG A 44 -2.64 5.78 2.04
C ARG A 44 -3.32 6.47 3.21
N ARG A 45 -3.99 7.59 2.95
CA ARG A 45 -4.67 8.39 4.00
C ARG A 45 -5.87 7.70 4.65
N GLY A 46 -6.55 6.81 3.95
CA GLY A 46 -7.68 6.04 4.47
C GLY A 46 -8.91 6.87 4.90
N THR A 47 -9.12 8.02 4.30
CA THR A 47 -10.17 8.98 4.70
C THR A 47 -11.55 8.69 4.10
N GLN A 48 -11.70 7.61 3.32
CA GLN A 48 -12.98 7.23 2.77
C GLN A 48 -13.99 6.93 3.87
N ALA A 49 -15.17 7.57 3.79
CA ALA A 49 -16.25 7.36 4.73
C ALA A 49 -17.59 7.34 4.00
N ALA A 50 -18.48 6.46 4.42
CA ALA A 50 -19.88 6.49 4.03
C ALA A 50 -20.74 6.23 5.26
N LYS A 51 -21.94 6.79 5.27
CA LYS A 51 -22.84 6.70 6.41
C LYS A 51 -23.55 5.35 6.43
N ASN A 52 -23.40 4.63 7.52
CA ASN A 52 -24.24 3.48 7.83
C ASN A 52 -25.61 3.94 8.32
N ARG A 53 -26.51 3.00 8.55
CA ARG A 53 -27.86 3.27 9.02
C ARG A 53 -27.93 4.10 10.31
N SER A 54 -26.95 3.94 11.21
CA SER A 54 -26.90 4.70 12.47
C SER A 54 -26.43 6.14 12.28
N ALA A 55 -25.55 6.39 11.29
CA ALA A 55 -24.97 7.69 11.02
C ALA A 55 -25.82 8.59 10.09
N VAL A 56 -26.80 7.99 9.37
CA VAL A 56 -27.72 8.77 8.53
C VAL A 56 -28.68 9.55 9.41
N ALA A 57 -28.85 10.86 9.18
CA ALA A 57 -29.83 11.68 9.85
C ALA A 57 -31.26 11.23 9.50
N GLY A 58 -32.13 11.19 10.49
CA GLY A 58 -33.51 10.80 10.30
C GLY A 58 -34.11 10.18 11.56
N SER A 59 -35.44 10.10 11.61
CA SER A 59 -36.16 9.49 12.70
C SER A 59 -35.98 7.97 12.72
N GLY A 60 -35.72 7.41 13.89
CA GLY A 60 -35.77 5.98 14.14
C GLY A 60 -37.19 5.40 14.26
N LYS A 61 -38.22 6.25 14.13
CA LYS A 61 -39.62 5.85 14.26
C LYS A 61 -40.00 4.84 13.18
N LYS A 62 -40.70 3.78 13.57
CA LYS A 62 -41.28 2.82 12.64
C LYS A 62 -42.31 3.52 11.76
N LEU A 63 -42.24 3.34 10.44
CA LEU A 63 -43.08 4.08 9.47
C LEU A 63 -44.58 3.72 9.57
N TRP A 64 -44.87 2.46 9.80
CA TRP A 64 -46.25 1.95 10.00
C TRP A 64 -46.31 0.70 10.87
N LYS A 65 -47.49 0.30 11.27
CA LYS A 65 -47.71 -0.89 12.09
C LYS A 65 -47.17 -2.15 11.40
N GLN A 66 -46.75 -3.15 12.19
CA GLN A 66 -46.15 -4.39 11.72
C GLN A 66 -47.08 -5.21 10.84
N LYS A 67 -48.40 -5.19 11.09
CA LYS A 67 -49.44 -5.92 10.36
C LYS A 67 -50.67 -5.00 10.18
N GLY A 68 -51.59 -5.38 9.28
CA GLY A 68 -52.87 -4.68 9.11
C GLY A 68 -52.82 -3.46 8.17
N THR A 69 -51.72 -3.22 7.44
CA THR A 69 -51.57 -2.09 6.51
C THR A 69 -51.56 -2.47 5.05
N GLY A 70 -51.53 -3.77 4.70
CA GLY A 70 -51.38 -4.25 3.33
C GLY A 70 -50.05 -3.91 2.67
N ARG A 71 -49.11 -3.27 3.40
CA ARG A 71 -47.79 -2.87 2.93
C ARG A 71 -46.71 -3.83 3.41
N ALA A 72 -45.59 -3.85 2.69
CA ALA A 72 -44.40 -4.58 3.14
C ALA A 72 -43.94 -4.11 4.53
N ARG A 73 -43.43 -5.02 5.33
CA ARG A 73 -42.88 -4.69 6.66
C ARG A 73 -41.64 -3.83 6.57
N VAL A 74 -41.65 -2.71 7.25
CA VAL A 74 -40.52 -1.76 7.24
C VAL A 74 -40.23 -1.26 8.66
N SER A 75 -39.00 -1.01 8.96
CA SER A 75 -38.54 -0.40 10.21
C SER A 75 -38.57 1.13 10.11
N ASP A 76 -37.47 1.77 9.79
CA ASP A 76 -37.32 3.22 9.68
C ASP A 76 -36.93 3.65 8.26
N LEU A 77 -36.91 4.96 8.03
CA LEU A 77 -36.52 5.56 6.74
C LEU A 77 -35.04 5.35 6.37
N ARG A 78 -34.19 5.06 7.35
CA ARG A 78 -32.73 4.93 7.17
C ARG A 78 -32.32 3.54 6.73
N ASN A 79 -33.30 2.65 6.52
CA ASN A 79 -33.04 1.29 6.06
C ASN A 79 -32.30 1.31 4.73
N PRO A 80 -31.25 0.47 4.55
CA PRO A 80 -30.48 0.36 3.30
C PRO A 80 -31.30 0.04 2.06
N LEU A 81 -32.45 -0.59 2.22
CA LEU A 81 -33.38 -0.91 1.12
C LEU A 81 -34.10 0.32 0.54
N TRP A 82 -34.04 1.43 1.25
CA TRP A 82 -34.73 2.65 0.84
C TRP A 82 -33.76 3.64 0.19
N ARG A 83 -34.27 4.45 -0.74
CA ARG A 83 -33.50 5.57 -1.30
C ARG A 83 -33.13 6.54 -0.18
N LYS A 84 -31.88 7.01 -0.18
CA LYS A 84 -31.29 7.84 0.89
C LYS A 84 -31.12 7.12 2.23
N GLY A 85 -31.30 5.80 2.30
CA GLY A 85 -30.93 4.98 3.46
C GLY A 85 -29.42 4.80 3.60
N GLY A 86 -29.01 4.22 4.72
CA GLY A 86 -27.59 3.95 5.02
C GLY A 86 -27.01 2.81 4.18
N ILE A 87 -25.70 2.76 4.07
CA ILE A 87 -24.97 1.62 3.48
C ILE A 87 -24.72 0.58 4.56
N VAL A 88 -24.94 -0.73 4.25
CA VAL A 88 -24.83 -1.80 5.25
C VAL A 88 -23.41 -1.91 5.79
N PHE A 89 -22.43 -2.07 4.90
CA PHE A 89 -21.00 -2.12 5.21
C PHE A 89 -20.32 -0.87 4.65
N ALA A 90 -20.70 0.27 5.22
CA ALA A 90 -20.14 1.56 4.82
C ALA A 90 -18.63 1.59 5.11
N PRO A 91 -17.79 2.02 4.17
CA PRO A 91 -16.37 2.22 4.45
C PRO A 91 -16.23 3.26 5.57
N GLN A 92 -15.33 2.98 6.50
CA GLN A 92 -14.97 3.88 7.60
C GLN A 92 -13.53 4.29 7.46
N PRO A 93 -13.16 5.49 7.92
CA PRO A 93 -11.76 5.92 7.97
C PRO A 93 -10.94 4.90 8.76
N ARG A 94 -9.84 4.45 8.17
CA ARG A 94 -8.93 3.53 8.83
C ARG A 94 -7.49 3.73 8.36
N ASP A 95 -6.56 3.33 9.18
CA ASP A 95 -5.17 3.17 8.79
C ASP A 95 -5.01 1.86 7.99
N TYR A 96 -4.25 1.93 6.91
CA TYR A 96 -3.90 0.78 6.06
C TYR A 96 -2.47 0.31 6.30
N GLY A 97 -1.70 1.03 7.13
CA GLY A 97 -0.35 0.64 7.48
C GLY A 97 -0.32 -0.70 8.22
N PHE A 98 0.72 -1.48 7.96
CA PHE A 98 1.00 -2.74 8.67
C PHE A 98 2.48 -2.83 9.02
N ALA A 99 2.81 -3.56 10.08
CA ALA A 99 4.19 -3.70 10.52
C ALA A 99 4.97 -4.65 9.62
N LEU A 100 6.08 -4.16 9.03
CA LEU A 100 7.01 -5.01 8.30
C LEU A 100 8.25 -5.29 9.15
N PRO A 101 8.60 -6.58 9.40
CA PRO A 101 9.77 -6.93 10.19
C PRO A 101 11.07 -6.32 9.64
N ARG A 102 11.94 -5.83 10.54
CA ARG A 102 13.21 -5.18 10.13
C ARG A 102 14.09 -6.08 9.23
N LYS A 103 14.08 -7.40 9.46
CA LYS A 103 14.83 -8.36 8.64
C LYS A 103 14.31 -8.41 7.21
N VAL A 104 12.98 -8.38 7.02
CA VAL A 104 12.33 -8.37 5.70
C VAL A 104 12.66 -7.08 4.97
N ARG A 105 12.54 -5.92 5.63
CA ARG A 105 12.87 -4.60 5.06
C ARG A 105 14.33 -4.52 4.59
N LYS A 106 15.28 -4.99 5.42
CA LYS A 106 16.70 -5.08 5.04
C LYS A 106 16.93 -6.07 3.88
N GLY A 107 16.21 -7.20 3.89
CA GLY A 107 16.23 -8.18 2.80
C GLY A 107 15.76 -7.57 1.49
N ALA A 108 14.60 -6.91 1.49
CA ALA A 108 14.04 -6.25 0.31
C ALA A 108 14.99 -5.21 -0.31
N LEU A 109 15.64 -4.39 0.53
CA LEU A 109 16.63 -3.41 0.05
C LEU A 109 17.83 -4.09 -0.62
N ARG A 110 18.34 -5.19 -0.05
CA ARG A 110 19.45 -5.96 -0.64
C ARG A 110 19.05 -6.57 -1.97
N GLU A 111 17.86 -7.18 -2.05
CA GLU A 111 17.34 -7.77 -3.28
C GLU A 111 17.09 -6.71 -4.36
N ALA A 112 16.59 -5.52 -3.98
CA ALA A 112 16.39 -4.41 -4.91
C ALA A 112 17.73 -3.91 -5.51
N LEU A 113 18.76 -3.75 -4.67
CA LEU A 113 20.10 -3.38 -5.15
C LEU A 113 20.70 -4.48 -6.06
N ALA A 114 20.54 -5.75 -5.69
CA ALA A 114 21.00 -6.87 -6.51
C ALA A 114 20.27 -6.90 -7.86
N PHE A 115 18.97 -6.64 -7.88
CA PHE A 115 18.18 -6.56 -9.10
C PHE A 115 18.68 -5.44 -10.03
N GLN A 116 18.93 -4.24 -9.49
CA GLN A 116 19.44 -3.11 -10.27
C GLN A 116 20.87 -3.37 -10.79
N ALA A 117 21.71 -4.02 -9.98
CA ALA A 117 23.07 -4.39 -10.40
C ALA A 117 23.06 -5.42 -11.54
N GLN A 118 22.20 -6.44 -11.45
CA GLN A 118 22.05 -7.45 -12.51
C GLN A 118 21.44 -6.88 -13.80
N ALA A 119 20.56 -5.88 -13.67
CA ALA A 119 19.97 -5.16 -14.81
C ALA A 119 20.95 -4.13 -15.45
N GLY A 120 22.14 -3.90 -14.86
CA GLY A 120 23.10 -2.89 -15.33
C GLY A 120 22.63 -1.45 -15.07
N ALA A 121 21.65 -1.26 -14.20
CA ALA A 121 21.08 0.05 -13.88
C ALA A 121 21.71 0.72 -12.64
N LEU A 122 22.71 0.06 -12.01
CA LEU A 122 23.43 0.58 -10.87
C LEU A 122 24.71 1.30 -11.33
N THR A 123 24.78 2.60 -11.10
CA THR A 123 25.98 3.42 -11.37
C THR A 123 26.68 3.74 -10.07
N VAL A 124 27.97 3.50 -10.00
CA VAL A 124 28.83 3.85 -8.85
C VAL A 124 29.64 5.09 -9.18
N VAL A 125 29.55 6.11 -8.35
CA VAL A 125 30.23 7.39 -8.52
C VAL A 125 31.30 7.56 -7.44
N ASP A 126 32.50 8.01 -7.82
CA ASP A 126 33.64 8.25 -6.89
C ASP A 126 33.33 9.39 -5.92
N ALA A 127 32.95 10.55 -6.44
CA ALA A 127 32.54 11.70 -5.63
C ALA A 127 31.40 12.48 -6.29
N LEU A 128 30.40 12.86 -5.48
CA LEU A 128 29.40 13.85 -5.86
C LEU A 128 29.89 15.22 -5.42
N ALA A 129 30.21 16.09 -6.37
CA ALA A 129 30.45 17.51 -6.07
C ALA A 129 29.12 18.11 -5.57
N ALA A 130 29.10 18.61 -4.33
CA ALA A 130 27.97 19.30 -3.72
C ALA A 130 27.96 20.78 -4.13
#